data_96a19c9b589129611064cb23a5aaa801
#
_entry.id   96a19c9b589129611064cb23a5aaa801
#
_cell.length_a   1.000
_cell.length_b   1.000
_cell.length_c   1.000
_cell.angle_alpha   90.00
_cell.angle_beta   90.00
_cell.angle_gamma   90.00
#
_symmetry.space_group_name_H-M   'P 1'
#
loop_
_entity.id
_entity.type
_entity.pdbx_description
1 polymer ?
#
loop_
_entity_poly.entity_id
_entity_poly.type
_entity_poly.pdbx_seq_one_letter_code
_entity_poly.pdbx_strand_id
1 'polypeptide(L)'
;ITGITIKTEEGKIEKVTTDYVLGFFGLIMKLGPIAEWGLNLEKKTIPVNTETFETNKEGIFAIGDICSYPGKLKLILSGFHEGALAARACFKLARPNEKYRFEFTTTSKTVQERLGVKKSD
;
A
#
# COMPACT_ATOMS: atom_id res chain seq x y z
N ILE A 1 -20.76 -19.08 -16.45
CA ILE A 1 -21.66 -19.06 -15.27
C ILE A 1 -23.05 -18.81 -15.80
N THR A 2 -24.02 -19.57 -15.34
CA THR A 2 -25.44 -19.41 -15.73
C THR A 2 -26.29 -18.92 -14.55
N GLY A 3 -25.70 -18.79 -13.39
CA GLY A 3 -26.32 -18.30 -12.18
C GLY A 3 -25.52 -18.60 -10.93
N ILE A 4 -25.95 -18.02 -9.81
CA ILE A 4 -25.39 -18.23 -8.47
C ILE A 4 -26.50 -18.63 -7.51
N THR A 5 -26.09 -19.32 -6.45
CA THR A 5 -26.96 -19.63 -5.32
C THR A 5 -26.52 -18.78 -4.15
N ILE A 6 -27.40 -17.97 -3.58
CA ILE A 6 -27.14 -17.12 -2.42
C ILE A 6 -27.93 -17.63 -1.23
N LYS A 7 -27.38 -17.44 -0.02
CA LYS A 7 -28.08 -17.63 1.24
C LYS A 7 -28.35 -16.26 1.85
N THR A 8 -29.61 -15.92 2.06
CA THR A 8 -30.00 -14.65 2.69
C THR A 8 -29.66 -14.67 4.19
N GLU A 9 -29.70 -13.52 4.85
CA GLU A 9 -29.52 -13.39 6.29
C GLU A 9 -30.56 -14.20 7.08
N GLU A 10 -31.78 -14.32 6.55
CA GLU A 10 -32.85 -15.16 7.10
C GLU A 10 -32.64 -16.66 6.88
N GLY A 11 -31.55 -17.04 6.19
CA GLY A 11 -31.21 -18.43 5.92
C GLY A 11 -31.87 -19.04 4.68
N LYS A 12 -32.67 -18.26 3.94
CA LYS A 12 -33.33 -18.71 2.71
C LYS A 12 -32.31 -18.87 1.57
N ILE A 13 -32.45 -19.94 0.81
CA ILE A 13 -31.60 -20.21 -0.36
C ILE A 13 -32.33 -19.72 -1.60
N GLU A 14 -31.70 -18.84 -2.35
CA GLU A 14 -32.22 -18.28 -3.60
C GLU A 14 -31.25 -18.52 -4.76
N LYS A 15 -31.78 -18.81 -5.93
CA LYS A 15 -31.00 -18.90 -7.17
C LYS A 15 -31.22 -17.65 -8.00
N VAL A 16 -30.12 -17.01 -8.39
CA VAL A 16 -30.10 -15.82 -9.24
C VAL A 16 -29.45 -16.16 -10.56
N THR A 17 -30.19 -16.03 -11.66
CA THR A 17 -29.65 -16.20 -13.00
C THR A 17 -28.77 -15.01 -13.35
N THR A 18 -27.51 -15.26 -13.74
CA THR A 18 -26.55 -14.20 -14.10
C THR A 18 -25.43 -14.77 -14.96
N ASP A 19 -24.92 -13.97 -15.87
CA ASP A 19 -23.78 -14.33 -16.71
C ASP A 19 -22.43 -13.94 -16.07
N TYR A 20 -22.42 -12.95 -15.19
CA TYR A 20 -21.21 -12.42 -14.54
C TYR A 20 -21.44 -12.22 -13.04
N VAL A 21 -20.38 -12.46 -12.26
CA VAL A 21 -20.38 -12.23 -10.81
C VAL A 21 -19.16 -11.39 -10.45
N LEU A 22 -19.38 -10.23 -9.83
CA LEU A 22 -18.34 -9.36 -9.34
C LEU A 22 -18.34 -9.44 -7.80
N GLY A 23 -17.26 -9.99 -7.23
CA GLY A 23 -17.11 -10.16 -5.77
C GLY A 23 -16.41 -8.98 -5.12
N PHE A 24 -17.13 -8.19 -4.35
CA PHE A 24 -16.59 -7.05 -3.56
C PHE A 24 -16.75 -7.31 -2.06
N PHE A 25 -16.29 -8.46 -1.58
CA PHE A 25 -16.50 -8.91 -0.19
C PHE A 25 -15.54 -8.28 0.83
N GLY A 26 -14.66 -7.37 0.38
CA GLY A 26 -13.62 -6.79 1.22
C GLY A 26 -12.42 -7.74 1.44
N LEU A 27 -11.53 -7.34 2.33
CA LEU A 27 -10.29 -8.04 2.62
C LEU A 27 -10.30 -8.61 4.04
N ILE A 28 -9.94 -9.87 4.16
CA ILE A 28 -9.61 -10.49 5.46
C ILE A 28 -8.09 -10.57 5.55
N MET A 29 -7.53 -9.78 6.47
CA MET A 29 -6.08 -9.75 6.66
C MET A 29 -5.58 -11.06 7.28
N LYS A 30 -4.70 -11.73 6.56
CA LYS A 30 -3.96 -12.92 7.00
C LYS A 30 -2.49 -12.62 6.76
N LEU A 31 -1.71 -12.51 7.82
CA LEU A 31 -0.29 -12.16 7.74
C LEU A 31 0.58 -13.28 7.16
N GLY A 32 0.11 -14.54 7.26
CA GLY A 32 0.90 -15.69 6.80
C GLY A 32 2.31 -15.70 7.41
N PRO A 33 3.36 -16.02 6.62
CA PRO A 33 4.74 -16.09 7.11
C PRO A 33 5.27 -14.78 7.69
N ILE A 34 4.71 -13.62 7.31
CA ILE A 34 5.11 -12.30 7.83
C ILE A 34 4.98 -12.25 9.36
N ALA A 35 4.02 -12.98 9.93
CA ALA A 35 3.84 -13.05 11.39
C ALA A 35 5.05 -13.63 12.12
N GLU A 36 5.90 -14.40 11.44
CA GLU A 36 7.06 -15.10 12.00
C GLU A 36 8.38 -14.31 11.80
N TRP A 37 8.34 -13.15 11.13
CA TRP A 37 9.53 -12.34 10.85
C TRP A 37 10.06 -11.58 12.07
N GLY A 38 9.41 -11.70 13.23
CA GLY A 38 9.78 -10.99 14.47
C GLY A 38 9.43 -9.51 14.42
N LEU A 39 8.44 -9.15 13.60
CA LEU A 39 7.85 -7.82 13.59
C LEU A 39 6.92 -7.63 14.78
N ASN A 40 6.87 -6.43 15.31
CA ASN A 40 5.82 -6.07 16.26
C ASN A 40 4.46 -6.11 15.54
N LEU A 41 3.49 -6.77 16.15
CA LEU A 41 2.15 -6.91 15.57
C LEU A 41 1.11 -6.37 16.53
N GLU A 42 0.20 -5.55 16.02
CA GLU A 42 -0.98 -5.07 16.73
C GLU A 42 -2.24 -5.45 15.95
N LYS A 43 -3.07 -6.34 16.49
CA LYS A 43 -4.35 -6.76 15.85
C LYS A 43 -4.22 -7.09 14.36
N LYS A 44 -3.18 -7.80 13.97
CA LYS A 44 -2.85 -8.15 12.56
C LYS A 44 -2.37 -6.97 11.71
N THR A 45 -1.93 -5.88 12.32
CA THR A 45 -1.25 -4.77 11.65
C THR A 45 0.17 -4.62 12.20
N ILE A 46 1.02 -3.93 11.45
CA ILE A 46 2.43 -3.72 11.76
C ILE A 46 2.61 -2.26 12.17
N PRO A 47 2.92 -1.98 13.46
CA PRO A 47 3.27 -0.63 13.90
C PRO A 47 4.52 -0.13 13.18
N VAL A 48 4.48 1.14 12.77
CA VAL A 48 5.56 1.78 12.03
C VAL A 48 5.88 3.17 12.60
N ASN A 49 7.10 3.61 12.35
CA ASN A 49 7.49 5.00 12.55
C ASN A 49 6.79 5.87 11.49
N THR A 50 6.10 6.93 11.90
CA THR A 50 5.31 7.79 10.98
C THR A 50 6.16 8.69 10.09
N GLU A 51 7.44 8.88 10.37
CA GLU A 51 8.35 9.66 9.54
C GLU A 51 8.93 8.84 8.39
N THR A 52 9.21 7.55 8.64
CA THR A 52 9.94 6.68 7.71
C THR A 52 9.12 5.50 7.21
N PHE A 53 8.07 5.13 7.92
CA PHE A 53 7.30 3.89 7.74
C PHE A 53 8.10 2.61 7.95
N GLU A 54 9.23 2.72 8.66
CA GLU A 54 10.03 1.59 9.08
C GLU A 54 9.39 0.89 10.28
N THR A 55 9.52 -0.42 10.32
CA THR A 55 9.04 -1.27 11.40
C THR A 55 10.05 -1.31 12.56
N ASN A 56 9.84 -2.18 13.56
CA ASN A 56 10.84 -2.47 14.58
C ASN A 56 12.09 -3.21 14.06
N LYS A 57 12.07 -3.66 12.83
CA LYS A 57 13.23 -4.29 12.17
C LYS A 57 13.80 -3.33 11.13
N GLU A 58 15.09 -3.05 11.28
CA GLU A 58 15.84 -2.20 10.36
C GLU A 58 15.73 -2.70 8.91
N GLY A 59 15.46 -1.79 7.98
CA GLY A 59 15.34 -2.08 6.56
C GLY A 59 14.00 -2.73 6.15
N ILE A 60 13.08 -2.96 7.09
CA ILE A 60 11.74 -3.46 6.79
C ILE A 60 10.72 -2.35 6.99
N PHE A 61 9.97 -2.05 5.95
CA PHE A 61 8.96 -1.00 5.90
C PHE A 61 7.58 -1.61 5.70
N ALA A 62 6.55 -0.98 6.27
CA ALA A 62 5.16 -1.37 6.04
C ALA A 62 4.31 -0.15 5.71
N ILE A 63 3.52 -0.25 4.64
CA ILE A 63 2.64 0.82 4.15
C ILE A 63 1.26 0.24 3.78
N GLY A 64 0.28 1.11 3.57
CA GLY A 64 -1.07 0.72 3.21
C GLY A 64 -1.84 0.14 4.40
N ASP A 65 -2.82 -0.71 4.13
CA ASP A 65 -3.75 -1.22 5.14
C ASP A 65 -3.11 -2.10 6.21
N ILE A 66 -1.92 -2.66 5.93
CA ILE A 66 -1.20 -3.52 6.85
C ILE A 66 -0.49 -2.75 7.96
N CYS A 67 -0.09 -1.49 7.72
CA CYS A 67 0.59 -0.70 8.73
C CYS A 67 -0.36 -0.03 9.71
N SER A 68 0.12 0.22 10.93
CA SER A 68 -0.60 0.95 11.97
C SER A 68 0.26 2.06 12.58
N TYR A 69 -0.40 3.17 12.87
CA TYR A 69 0.14 4.34 13.58
C TYR A 69 -1.02 5.21 14.07
N PRO A 70 -0.80 6.11 15.06
CA PRO A 70 -1.84 7.02 15.53
C PRO A 70 -2.43 7.86 14.41
N GLY A 71 -3.75 7.87 14.28
CA GLY A 71 -4.46 8.61 13.22
C GLY A 71 -4.49 7.93 11.86
N LYS A 72 -4.11 6.66 11.75
CA LYS A 72 -4.16 5.89 10.49
C LYS A 72 -5.56 5.85 9.91
N LEU A 73 -5.67 6.28 8.65
CA LEU A 73 -6.84 6.08 7.81
C LEU A 73 -6.54 5.04 6.73
N LYS A 74 -7.38 4.01 6.62
CA LYS A 74 -7.25 2.96 5.61
C LYS A 74 -7.84 3.43 4.28
N LEU A 75 -7.11 4.30 3.60
CA LEU A 75 -7.45 4.88 2.31
C LEU A 75 -6.32 4.65 1.31
N ILE A 76 -6.65 4.51 0.04
CA ILE A 76 -5.67 4.42 -1.05
C ILE A 76 -4.73 5.65 -1.03
N LEU A 77 -5.30 6.84 -0.82
CA LEU A 77 -4.54 8.09 -0.70
C LEU A 77 -3.49 8.03 0.41
N SER A 78 -3.86 7.51 1.58
CA SER A 78 -2.92 7.34 2.70
C SER A 78 -1.77 6.41 2.32
N GLY A 79 -2.07 5.28 1.66
CA GLY A 79 -1.06 4.34 1.19
C GLY A 79 -0.07 4.94 0.19
N PHE A 80 -0.51 5.80 -0.71
CA PHE A 80 0.38 6.52 -1.63
C PHE A 80 1.30 7.50 -0.91
N HIS A 81 0.77 8.27 0.05
CA HIS A 81 1.57 9.18 0.87
C HIS A 81 2.61 8.42 1.70
N GLU A 82 2.20 7.36 2.36
CA GLU A 82 3.07 6.46 3.12
C GLU A 82 4.18 5.88 2.25
N GLY A 83 3.83 5.45 1.02
CA GLY A 83 4.79 4.94 0.04
C GLY A 83 5.84 5.97 -0.36
N ALA A 84 5.46 7.24 -0.52
CA ALA A 84 6.39 8.31 -0.83
C ALA A 84 7.41 8.53 0.30
N LEU A 85 6.97 8.51 1.57
CA LEU A 85 7.85 8.65 2.72
C LEU A 85 8.75 7.42 2.91
N ALA A 86 8.20 6.22 2.79
CA ALA A 86 8.96 4.97 2.85
C ALA A 86 10.03 4.90 1.76
N ALA A 87 9.69 5.25 0.51
CA ALA A 87 10.64 5.26 -0.60
C ALA A 87 11.82 6.20 -0.35
N ARG A 88 11.55 7.38 0.24
CA ARG A 88 12.61 8.32 0.65
C ARG A 88 13.51 7.73 1.74
N ALA A 89 12.96 7.03 2.71
CA ALA A 89 13.73 6.37 3.77
C ALA A 89 14.55 5.20 3.20
N CYS A 90 13.95 4.36 2.35
CA CYS A 90 14.65 3.29 1.64
C CYS A 90 15.83 3.80 0.80
N PHE A 91 15.65 4.94 0.10
CA PHE A 91 16.74 5.52 -0.68
C PHE A 91 17.97 5.84 0.18
N LYS A 92 17.76 6.41 1.37
CA LYS A 92 18.87 6.74 2.29
C LYS A 92 19.61 5.51 2.77
N LEU A 93 18.91 4.39 3.00
CA LEU A 93 19.50 3.13 3.41
C LEU A 93 20.24 2.44 2.25
N ALA A 94 19.60 2.38 1.09
CA ALA A 94 20.18 1.71 -0.08
C ALA A 94 21.35 2.49 -0.70
N ARG A 95 21.37 3.82 -0.53
CA ARG A 95 22.37 4.71 -1.13
C ARG A 95 22.90 5.75 -0.13
N PRO A 96 23.59 5.32 0.93
CA PRO A 96 23.99 6.20 2.04
C PRO A 96 24.97 7.30 1.60
N ASN A 97 25.72 7.09 0.53
CA ASN A 97 26.71 8.05 0.01
C ASN A 97 26.14 8.96 -1.07
N GLU A 98 24.88 8.79 -1.47
CA GLU A 98 24.22 9.62 -2.48
C GLU A 98 23.34 10.69 -1.82
N LYS A 99 23.46 11.93 -2.29
CA LYS A 99 22.59 13.02 -1.81
C LYS A 99 21.20 12.87 -2.42
N TYR A 100 20.19 12.65 -1.56
CA TYR A 100 18.80 12.72 -1.99
C TYR A 100 18.46 14.14 -2.45
N ARG A 101 18.05 14.30 -3.70
CA ARG A 101 17.53 15.57 -4.24
C ARG A 101 16.03 15.41 -4.42
N PHE A 102 15.28 16.26 -3.72
CA PHE A 102 13.85 16.38 -3.96
C PHE A 102 13.66 17.30 -5.17
N GLU A 103 13.02 16.80 -6.21
CA GLU A 103 12.67 17.56 -7.41
C GLU A 103 11.18 17.40 -7.70
N PHE A 104 10.52 18.49 -8.06
CA PHE A 104 9.17 18.39 -8.57
C PHE A 104 9.21 17.84 -10.01
N THR A 105 8.28 16.97 -10.35
CA THR A 105 8.19 16.35 -11.70
C THR A 105 8.16 17.40 -12.80
N THR A 106 7.48 18.53 -12.56
CA THR A 106 7.36 19.64 -13.52
C THR A 106 8.66 20.41 -13.78
N THR A 107 9.61 20.35 -12.84
CA THR A 107 10.90 21.06 -12.96
C THR A 107 12.09 20.13 -13.15
N SER A 108 11.88 18.82 -13.04
CA SER A 108 12.95 17.82 -13.20
C SER A 108 13.38 17.69 -14.65
N LYS A 109 14.61 18.09 -14.94
CA LYS A 109 15.22 17.93 -16.26
C LYS A 109 15.27 16.48 -16.71
N THR A 110 15.61 15.57 -15.78
CA THR A 110 15.67 14.12 -16.04
C THR A 110 14.32 13.56 -16.48
N VAL A 111 13.22 14.00 -15.85
CA VAL A 111 11.87 13.56 -16.22
C VAL A 111 11.48 14.15 -17.58
N GLN A 112 11.77 15.43 -17.83
CA GLN A 112 11.51 16.07 -19.11
C GLN A 112 12.25 15.40 -20.27
N GLU A 113 13.51 15.04 -20.07
CA GLU A 113 14.31 14.29 -21.05
C GLU A 113 13.72 12.90 -21.34
N ARG A 114 13.33 12.15 -20.29
CA ARG A 114 12.70 10.82 -20.44
C ARG A 114 11.35 10.86 -21.14
N LEU A 115 10.61 11.95 -20.97
CA LEU A 115 9.31 12.16 -21.60
C LEU A 115 9.44 12.79 -23.00
N GLY A 116 10.65 13.13 -23.46
CA GLY A 116 10.88 13.78 -24.73
C GLY A 116 10.32 15.21 -24.83
N VAL A 117 10.08 15.85 -23.67
CA VAL A 117 9.57 17.22 -23.62
C VAL A 117 10.72 18.17 -23.87
N LYS A 118 10.75 18.79 -25.05
CA LYS A 118 11.68 19.90 -25.31
C LYS A 118 11.22 21.16 -24.59
N LYS A 119 12.12 21.84 -23.86
CA LYS A 119 11.83 23.19 -23.39
C LYS A 119 11.58 24.06 -24.60
N SER A 120 10.44 24.73 -24.68
CA SER A 120 10.31 25.96 -25.42
C SER A 120 11.12 27.02 -24.66
N ASP A 121 12.17 27.51 -25.27
CA ASP A 121 12.95 28.65 -24.78
C ASP A 121 12.07 29.90 -24.61
#